data_4e51b81985f27810c68edb425efd653b
#
_entry.id   4e51b81985f27810c68edb425efd653b
#
_cell.length_a   1.000
_cell.length_b   1.000
_cell.length_c   1.000
_cell.angle_alpha   90.00
_cell.angle_beta   90.00
_cell.angle_gamma   90.00
#
_symmetry.space_group_name_H-M   'P 1'
#
loop_
_entity.id
_entity.type
_entity.pdbx_description
1 polymer ?
#
loop_
_entity_poly.entity_id
_entity_poly.type
_entity_poly.pdbx_seq_one_letter_code
_entity_poly.pdbx_strand_id
1 'polypeptide(L)'
;MAKNPESKSKGKPVAVVVGATSKWQSDGRNTRLVHGKAVDDSDLPVGIRWGIGGAIAQKFAAEGFFVVLTTRSAGNASSLEAAIREQGGDCRVVELDLSRQESIAAAFATIRGELGDPHVLLYNAGYLEGRDLPPEKELLEHIPVEMFDTAQHIASRGPFLVAKEVLPAMRQRGEGSFFFSNNSSSLRGRKRMTGQSLYYPRVMMRTLAQVLTEEYSEHGVHVANVVIDGLIDSPGTHALPRARQSPELVMNPVKIAEAFYYLHTQDRSCWTHELQLTPYSTKPSY
;
A
#
# COMPACT_ATOMS: atom_id res chain seq x y z
N MET A 1 -20.13 21.51 -22.36
CA MET A 1 -18.78 20.97 -22.60
C MET A 1 -17.81 21.65 -21.64
N ALA A 2 -17.58 21.06 -20.49
CA ALA A 2 -16.61 21.58 -19.52
C ALA A 2 -15.21 21.18 -19.99
N LYS A 3 -14.32 22.13 -20.22
CA LYS A 3 -12.91 21.89 -20.52
C LYS A 3 -12.28 21.21 -19.32
N ASN A 4 -11.83 19.97 -19.53
CA ASN A 4 -11.01 19.23 -18.57
C ASN A 4 -9.70 20.01 -18.37
N PRO A 5 -9.32 20.42 -17.15
CA PRO A 5 -8.07 21.13 -16.95
C PRO A 5 -6.89 20.19 -17.25
N GLU A 6 -5.98 20.65 -18.04
CA GLU A 6 -4.74 20.00 -18.44
C GLU A 6 -3.96 19.51 -17.21
N SER A 7 -4.08 18.24 -16.88
CA SER A 7 -3.31 17.61 -15.82
C SER A 7 -2.06 16.92 -16.37
N LYS A 8 -1.17 17.67 -16.97
CA LYS A 8 0.21 17.23 -17.11
C LYS A 8 0.89 17.33 -15.75
N SER A 9 1.78 16.41 -15.43
CA SER A 9 2.56 16.43 -14.17
C SER A 9 3.38 17.70 -13.96
N LYS A 10 3.30 18.66 -14.86
CA LYS A 10 4.06 19.94 -14.87
C LYS A 10 5.57 19.74 -14.66
N GLY A 11 6.13 18.63 -15.11
CA GLY A 11 7.54 18.29 -14.94
C GLY A 11 7.89 17.68 -13.59
N LYS A 12 6.92 17.47 -12.69
CA LYS A 12 7.16 16.76 -11.44
C LYS A 12 7.33 15.26 -11.67
N PRO A 13 8.21 14.58 -10.91
CA PRO A 13 8.31 13.12 -10.95
C PRO A 13 7.01 12.50 -10.47
N VAL A 14 6.62 11.38 -11.09
CA VAL A 14 5.36 10.69 -10.81
C VAL A 14 5.59 9.57 -9.80
N ALA A 15 4.85 9.58 -8.70
CA ALA A 15 4.77 8.48 -7.73
C ALA A 15 3.39 7.81 -7.80
N VAL A 16 3.35 6.51 -7.97
CA VAL A 16 2.10 5.73 -8.00
C VAL A 16 1.96 4.93 -6.72
N VAL A 17 0.88 5.15 -5.98
CA VAL A 17 0.54 4.37 -4.78
C VAL A 17 -0.55 3.39 -5.13
N VAL A 18 -0.19 2.11 -5.27
CA VAL A 18 -1.13 1.03 -5.50
C VAL A 18 -1.76 0.63 -4.17
N GLY A 19 -3.07 0.90 -4.03
CA GLY A 19 -3.77 0.75 -2.75
C GLY A 19 -3.57 1.96 -1.84
N ALA A 20 -3.88 3.16 -2.34
CA ALA A 20 -3.74 4.41 -1.62
C ALA A 20 -4.81 4.60 -0.52
N THR A 21 -5.95 3.89 -0.60
CA THR A 21 -7.07 4.11 0.30
C THR A 21 -7.13 3.10 1.44
N SER A 22 -7.56 3.57 2.61
CA SER A 22 -7.83 2.75 3.81
C SER A 22 -9.33 2.47 3.93
N LYS A 23 -9.70 1.35 4.55
CA LYS A 23 -11.10 1.06 4.87
C LYS A 23 -11.73 2.04 5.88
N TRP A 24 -10.94 2.90 6.47
CA TRP A 24 -11.36 3.85 7.50
C TRP A 24 -11.60 5.27 6.98
N GLN A 25 -11.46 5.51 5.70
CA GLN A 25 -11.74 6.82 5.11
C GLN A 25 -13.23 7.15 5.20
N SER A 26 -13.53 8.42 5.48
CA SER A 26 -14.89 8.86 5.77
C SER A 26 -15.84 8.81 4.58
N ASP A 27 -15.29 8.92 3.38
CA ASP A 27 -16.01 8.93 2.10
C ASP A 27 -16.10 7.55 1.42
N GLY A 28 -15.38 6.57 1.94
CA GLY A 28 -15.36 5.23 1.41
C GLY A 28 -16.60 4.41 1.79
N ARG A 29 -16.96 3.45 0.95
CA ARG A 29 -17.94 2.38 1.27
C ARG A 29 -17.34 1.34 2.22
N ASN A 30 -16.34 1.71 2.96
CA ASN A 30 -15.55 0.83 3.76
C ASN A 30 -16.26 0.50 5.06
N THR A 31 -16.26 -0.76 5.42
CA THR A 31 -16.80 -1.23 6.69
C THR A 31 -16.01 -0.65 7.84
N ARG A 32 -16.67 0.04 8.73
CA ARG A 32 -16.11 0.45 10.01
C ARG A 32 -16.36 -0.63 11.06
N LEU A 33 -16.03 -1.87 10.71
CA LEU A 33 -16.25 -3.03 11.57
C LEU A 33 -14.91 -3.64 11.99
N VAL A 34 -14.87 -4.10 13.23
CA VAL A 34 -13.81 -4.96 13.75
C VAL A 34 -14.48 -6.19 14.37
N HIS A 35 -14.17 -7.36 13.87
CA HIS A 35 -14.82 -8.63 14.27
C HIS A 35 -16.36 -8.54 14.23
N GLY A 36 -16.91 -7.95 13.17
CA GLY A 36 -18.35 -7.80 12.99
C GLY A 36 -19.01 -6.71 13.84
N LYS A 37 -18.25 -5.94 14.62
CA LYS A 37 -18.76 -4.85 15.45
C LYS A 37 -18.43 -3.49 14.87
N ALA A 38 -19.39 -2.57 14.90
CA ALA A 38 -19.16 -1.18 14.52
C ALA A 38 -18.11 -0.53 15.43
N VAL A 39 -17.23 0.27 14.85
CA VAL A 39 -16.22 1.07 15.56
C VAL A 39 -16.69 2.51 15.59
N ASP A 40 -16.82 3.08 16.78
CA ASP A 40 -16.95 4.53 16.95
C ASP A 40 -15.56 5.15 16.83
N ASP A 41 -15.40 5.99 15.83
CA ASP A 41 -14.13 6.65 15.50
C ASP A 41 -14.29 8.18 15.43
N SER A 42 -15.38 8.71 15.99
CA SER A 42 -15.73 10.14 15.96
C SER A 42 -14.67 11.03 16.60
N ASP A 43 -14.06 10.57 17.70
CA ASP A 43 -13.06 11.32 18.47
C ASP A 43 -11.62 11.13 18.00
N LEU A 44 -11.41 10.33 16.95
CA LEU A 44 -10.07 9.99 16.49
C LEU A 44 -9.55 11.00 15.44
N PRO A 45 -8.25 11.33 15.47
CA PRO A 45 -7.66 12.21 14.48
C PRO A 45 -7.86 11.72 13.04
N VAL A 46 -8.20 12.63 12.13
CA VAL A 46 -8.41 12.31 10.71
C VAL A 46 -7.18 11.61 10.10
N GLY A 47 -5.98 12.02 10.51
CA GLY A 47 -4.72 11.48 9.97
C GLY A 47 -4.55 9.97 10.10
N ILE A 48 -5.12 9.32 11.13
CA ILE A 48 -5.01 7.88 11.30
C ILE A 48 -5.96 7.09 10.38
N ARG A 49 -6.93 7.76 9.77
CA ARG A 49 -7.88 7.14 8.83
C ARG A 49 -7.26 6.88 7.47
N TRP A 50 -6.19 7.57 7.12
CA TRP A 50 -5.55 7.41 5.82
C TRP A 50 -4.84 6.06 5.67
N GLY A 51 -4.39 5.45 6.77
CA GLY A 51 -3.58 4.23 6.78
C GLY A 51 -2.22 4.45 6.11
N ILE A 52 -1.51 3.35 5.85
CA ILE A 52 -0.16 3.41 5.25
C ILE A 52 -0.19 4.02 3.86
N GLY A 53 -1.10 3.57 2.99
CA GLY A 53 -1.17 4.05 1.60
C GLY A 53 -1.42 5.55 1.51
N GLY A 54 -2.35 6.06 2.31
CA GLY A 54 -2.62 7.50 2.36
C GLY A 54 -1.49 8.31 2.98
N ALA A 55 -0.83 7.79 4.02
CA ALA A 55 0.34 8.45 4.61
C ALA A 55 1.52 8.52 3.62
N ILE A 56 1.78 7.43 2.88
CA ILE A 56 2.77 7.41 1.79
C ILE A 56 2.42 8.45 0.73
N ALA A 57 1.16 8.49 0.29
CA ALA A 57 0.71 9.43 -0.74
C ALA A 57 0.94 10.89 -0.30
N GLN A 58 0.58 11.25 0.94
CA GLN A 58 0.80 12.58 1.50
C GLN A 58 2.30 12.89 1.61
N LYS A 59 3.13 11.94 2.07
CA LYS A 59 4.57 12.13 2.17
C LYS A 59 5.19 12.43 0.82
N PHE A 60 4.94 11.62 -0.21
CA PHE A 60 5.51 11.86 -1.55
C PHE A 60 4.98 13.15 -2.20
N ALA A 61 3.70 13.51 -1.96
CA ALA A 61 3.16 14.78 -2.43
C ALA A 61 3.86 15.99 -1.77
N ALA A 62 4.11 15.93 -0.47
CA ALA A 62 4.86 16.97 0.26
C ALA A 62 6.30 17.10 -0.20
N GLU A 63 6.89 16.02 -0.72
CA GLU A 63 8.26 16.00 -1.28
C GLU A 63 8.32 16.37 -2.77
N GLY A 64 7.22 16.91 -3.31
CA GLY A 64 7.19 17.49 -4.66
C GLY A 64 6.84 16.52 -5.79
N PHE A 65 6.41 15.30 -5.49
CA PHE A 65 5.92 14.38 -6.51
C PHE A 65 4.50 14.72 -6.94
N PHE A 66 4.17 14.40 -8.19
CA PHE A 66 2.79 14.23 -8.61
C PHE A 66 2.35 12.82 -8.20
N VAL A 67 1.36 12.71 -7.31
CA VAL A 67 0.99 11.41 -6.74
C VAL A 67 -0.27 10.85 -7.40
N VAL A 68 -0.17 9.63 -7.90
CA VAL A 68 -1.31 8.87 -8.40
C VAL A 68 -1.86 7.97 -7.29
N LEU A 69 -3.09 8.24 -6.90
CA LEU A 69 -3.83 7.49 -5.90
C LEU A 69 -4.62 6.39 -6.59
N THR A 70 -4.24 5.11 -6.45
CA THR A 70 -5.03 4.06 -7.05
C THR A 70 -5.95 3.38 -6.05
N THR A 71 -7.17 3.12 -6.50
CA THR A 71 -8.23 2.49 -5.72
C THR A 71 -9.24 1.80 -6.65
N ARG A 72 -10.06 0.87 -6.14
CA ARG A 72 -11.10 0.19 -6.93
C ARG A 72 -12.25 1.11 -7.36
N SER A 73 -12.50 2.19 -6.63
CA SER A 73 -13.53 3.19 -6.93
C SER A 73 -13.01 4.58 -6.55
N ALA A 74 -13.11 5.53 -7.46
CA ALA A 74 -12.57 6.87 -7.29
C ALA A 74 -13.13 7.58 -6.04
N GLY A 75 -14.41 7.38 -5.75
CA GLY A 75 -15.04 7.94 -4.55
C GLY A 75 -14.38 7.53 -3.23
N ASN A 76 -13.66 6.43 -3.20
CA ASN A 76 -12.94 6.01 -1.98
C ASN A 76 -11.72 6.89 -1.66
N ALA A 77 -11.27 7.71 -2.58
CA ALA A 77 -10.07 8.53 -2.43
C ALA A 77 -10.36 10.03 -2.34
N SER A 78 -11.62 10.48 -2.43
CA SER A 78 -11.97 11.91 -2.50
C SER A 78 -11.46 12.70 -1.30
N SER A 79 -11.60 12.19 -0.08
CA SER A 79 -11.10 12.87 1.12
C SER A 79 -9.57 12.92 1.16
N LEU A 80 -8.89 11.87 0.72
CA LEU A 80 -7.43 11.85 0.64
C LEU A 80 -6.92 12.81 -0.44
N GLU A 81 -7.58 12.83 -1.60
CA GLU A 81 -7.26 13.75 -2.69
C GLU A 81 -7.44 15.21 -2.24
N ALA A 82 -8.56 15.53 -1.56
CA ALA A 82 -8.81 16.86 -0.99
C ALA A 82 -7.71 17.24 0.01
N ALA A 83 -7.38 16.37 0.96
CA ALA A 83 -6.36 16.62 1.98
C ALA A 83 -4.97 16.88 1.38
N ILE A 84 -4.57 16.14 0.31
CA ILE A 84 -3.30 16.39 -0.38
C ILE A 84 -3.32 17.76 -1.08
N ARG A 85 -4.41 18.11 -1.75
CA ARG A 85 -4.54 19.41 -2.45
C ARG A 85 -4.58 20.59 -1.50
N GLU A 86 -5.26 20.47 -0.37
CA GLU A 86 -5.29 21.49 0.69
C GLU A 86 -3.90 21.77 1.26
N GLN A 87 -3.01 20.77 1.26
CA GLN A 87 -1.61 20.92 1.66
C GLN A 87 -0.71 21.41 0.51
N GLY A 88 -1.27 21.76 -0.64
CA GLY A 88 -0.53 22.24 -1.81
C GLY A 88 0.13 21.14 -2.64
N GLY A 89 -0.18 19.88 -2.39
CA GLY A 89 0.29 18.75 -3.18
C GLY A 89 -0.49 18.54 -4.47
N ASP A 90 0.14 17.94 -5.47
CA ASP A 90 -0.51 17.54 -6.72
C ASP A 90 -0.81 16.04 -6.70
N CYS A 91 -2.05 15.68 -6.95
CA CYS A 91 -2.45 14.29 -7.04
C CYS A 91 -3.62 14.06 -8.00
N ARG A 92 -3.80 12.79 -8.38
CA ARG A 92 -4.92 12.32 -9.19
C ARG A 92 -5.34 10.92 -8.75
N VAL A 93 -6.63 10.66 -8.78
CA VAL A 93 -7.20 9.33 -8.55
C VAL A 93 -7.29 8.59 -9.88
N VAL A 94 -6.83 7.34 -9.90
CA VAL A 94 -6.99 6.40 -11.03
C VAL A 94 -7.60 5.11 -10.50
N GLU A 95 -8.69 4.67 -11.11
CA GLU A 95 -9.32 3.40 -10.74
C GLU A 95 -8.46 2.22 -11.18
N LEU A 96 -8.27 1.29 -10.25
CA LEU A 96 -7.45 0.10 -10.44
C LEU A 96 -8.03 -1.07 -9.66
N ASP A 97 -8.48 -2.10 -10.40
CA ASP A 97 -8.86 -3.39 -9.84
C ASP A 97 -7.75 -4.42 -10.11
N LEU A 98 -7.05 -4.82 -9.05
CA LEU A 98 -5.93 -5.76 -9.13
C LEU A 98 -6.37 -7.21 -9.43
N SER A 99 -7.64 -7.52 -9.34
CA SER A 99 -8.18 -8.83 -9.75
C SER A 99 -8.28 -8.98 -11.27
N ARG A 100 -8.26 -7.86 -12.01
CA ARG A 100 -8.47 -7.82 -13.46
C ARG A 100 -7.24 -7.27 -14.18
N GLN A 101 -6.64 -8.07 -15.02
CA GLN A 101 -5.45 -7.69 -15.81
C GLN A 101 -5.71 -6.49 -16.71
N GLU A 102 -6.89 -6.44 -17.34
CA GLU A 102 -7.29 -5.34 -18.22
C GLU A 102 -7.40 -4.02 -17.47
N SER A 103 -7.86 -4.06 -16.21
CA SER A 103 -7.91 -2.88 -15.35
C SER A 103 -6.52 -2.36 -15.01
N ILE A 104 -5.57 -3.26 -14.75
CA ILE A 104 -4.16 -2.89 -14.50
C ILE A 104 -3.59 -2.22 -15.75
N ALA A 105 -3.70 -2.85 -16.92
CA ALA A 105 -3.17 -2.32 -18.18
C ALA A 105 -3.79 -0.95 -18.52
N ALA A 106 -5.12 -0.81 -18.40
CA ALA A 106 -5.83 0.44 -18.67
C ALA A 106 -5.40 1.58 -17.70
N ALA A 107 -5.28 1.28 -16.41
CA ALA A 107 -4.84 2.26 -15.41
C ALA A 107 -3.44 2.79 -15.73
N PHE A 108 -2.48 1.90 -16.01
CA PHE A 108 -1.11 2.31 -16.35
C PHE A 108 -1.01 2.97 -17.72
N ALA A 109 -1.83 2.58 -18.71
CA ALA A 109 -1.92 3.31 -19.97
C ALA A 109 -2.41 4.76 -19.77
N THR A 110 -3.42 4.97 -18.92
CA THR A 110 -3.90 6.29 -18.54
C THR A 110 -2.82 7.11 -17.83
N ILE A 111 -2.12 6.51 -16.86
CA ILE A 111 -1.03 7.20 -16.13
C ILE A 111 0.06 7.64 -17.11
N ARG A 112 0.56 6.76 -17.96
CA ARG A 112 1.60 7.07 -18.95
C ARG A 112 1.15 8.15 -19.94
N GLY A 113 -0.06 8.04 -20.45
CA GLY A 113 -0.59 8.97 -21.45
C GLY A 113 -0.79 10.40 -20.94
N GLU A 114 -1.12 10.55 -19.66
CA GLU A 114 -1.47 11.83 -19.07
C GLU A 114 -0.37 12.44 -18.22
N LEU A 115 0.42 11.63 -17.53
CA LEU A 115 1.40 12.07 -16.53
C LEU A 115 2.84 11.67 -16.87
N GLY A 116 3.01 10.69 -17.75
CA GLY A 116 4.31 10.08 -18.05
C GLY A 116 4.57 8.80 -17.25
N ASP A 117 5.73 8.20 -17.49
CA ASP A 117 6.15 6.97 -16.82
C ASP A 117 6.45 7.21 -15.34
N PRO A 118 5.98 6.32 -14.44
CA PRO A 118 6.25 6.43 -13.02
C PRO A 118 7.75 6.43 -12.69
N HIS A 119 8.16 7.31 -11.78
CA HIS A 119 9.51 7.33 -11.19
C HIS A 119 9.55 6.46 -9.93
N VAL A 120 8.44 6.42 -9.19
CA VAL A 120 8.29 5.63 -7.97
C VAL A 120 7.00 4.84 -8.03
N LEU A 121 7.07 3.56 -7.71
CA LEU A 121 5.91 2.72 -7.47
C LEU A 121 5.93 2.16 -6.06
N LEU A 122 4.84 2.34 -5.33
CA LEU A 122 4.64 1.86 -3.98
C LEU A 122 3.47 0.88 -3.98
N TYR A 123 3.77 -0.40 -3.89
CA TYR A 123 2.76 -1.44 -3.86
C TYR A 123 2.29 -1.69 -2.43
N ASN A 124 1.18 -1.08 -2.04
CA ASN A 124 0.62 -1.16 -0.69
C ASN A 124 -0.72 -1.92 -0.61
N ALA A 125 -1.28 -2.30 -1.75
CA ALA A 125 -2.55 -3.01 -1.75
C ALA A 125 -2.51 -4.30 -0.94
N GLY A 126 -3.56 -4.51 -0.16
CA GLY A 126 -3.74 -5.71 0.65
C GLY A 126 -5.19 -6.17 0.62
N TYR A 127 -5.38 -7.47 0.79
CA TYR A 127 -6.70 -8.06 0.94
C TYR A 127 -7.09 -8.09 2.41
N LEU A 128 -8.22 -7.50 2.75
CA LEU A 128 -8.67 -7.32 4.13
C LEU A 128 -9.95 -8.10 4.47
N GLU A 129 -10.65 -8.62 3.49
CA GLU A 129 -11.82 -9.47 3.74
C GLU A 129 -11.40 -10.73 4.50
N GLY A 130 -12.27 -11.22 5.34
CA GLY A 130 -11.95 -12.33 6.24
C GLY A 130 -11.34 -11.93 7.58
N ARG A 131 -10.80 -10.71 7.72
CA ARG A 131 -10.27 -10.24 9.01
C ARG A 131 -11.37 -10.02 10.06
N ASP A 132 -12.60 -9.84 9.62
CA ASP A 132 -13.76 -9.63 10.46
C ASP A 132 -14.59 -10.92 10.67
N LEU A 133 -14.09 -12.06 10.18
CA LEU A 133 -14.70 -13.35 10.47
C LEU A 133 -14.50 -13.72 11.94
N PRO A 134 -15.49 -14.39 12.56
CA PRO A 134 -15.30 -14.97 13.89
C PRO A 134 -14.17 -16.01 13.86
N PRO A 135 -13.39 -16.15 14.94
CA PRO A 135 -12.22 -17.03 14.98
C PRO A 135 -12.49 -18.47 14.54
N GLU A 136 -13.67 -19.01 14.87
CA GLU A 136 -14.10 -20.35 14.49
C GLU A 136 -14.32 -20.52 12.97
N LYS A 137 -14.54 -19.43 12.24
CA LYS A 137 -14.70 -19.43 10.78
C LYS A 137 -13.39 -19.17 10.02
N GLU A 138 -12.29 -19.03 10.73
CA GLU A 138 -10.97 -18.79 10.13
C GLU A 138 -10.12 -20.03 9.96
N LEU A 139 -10.66 -21.20 10.28
CA LEU A 139 -10.00 -22.45 9.90
C LEU A 139 -10.04 -22.59 8.38
N LEU A 140 -8.94 -23.12 7.82
CA LEU A 140 -8.76 -23.26 6.39
C LEU A 140 -9.97 -23.91 5.69
N GLU A 141 -10.56 -24.90 6.33
CA GLU A 141 -11.75 -25.63 5.87
C GLU A 141 -13.01 -24.78 5.69
N HIS A 142 -13.06 -23.61 6.33
CA HIS A 142 -14.19 -22.69 6.26
C HIS A 142 -13.93 -21.49 5.34
N ILE A 143 -12.73 -21.34 4.81
CA ILE A 143 -12.38 -20.20 3.93
C ILE A 143 -12.84 -20.51 2.50
N PRO A 144 -13.76 -19.70 1.92
CA PRO A 144 -14.16 -19.88 0.53
C PRO A 144 -12.97 -19.75 -0.42
N VAL A 145 -12.96 -20.59 -1.47
CA VAL A 145 -11.89 -20.59 -2.49
C VAL A 145 -11.79 -19.22 -3.17
N GLU A 146 -12.90 -18.55 -3.38
CA GLU A 146 -12.97 -17.21 -4.01
C GLU A 146 -12.24 -16.14 -3.17
N MET A 147 -12.25 -16.27 -1.84
CA MET A 147 -11.47 -15.41 -0.96
C MET A 147 -9.98 -15.67 -1.11
N PHE A 148 -9.60 -16.92 -1.21
CA PHE A 148 -8.22 -17.31 -1.47
C PHE A 148 -7.74 -16.79 -2.83
N ASP A 149 -8.52 -17.00 -3.90
CA ASP A 149 -8.22 -16.52 -5.25
C ASP A 149 -8.06 -14.99 -5.29
N THR A 150 -8.93 -14.27 -4.59
CA THR A 150 -8.84 -12.82 -4.46
C THR A 150 -7.55 -12.41 -3.74
N ALA A 151 -7.19 -13.10 -2.67
CA ALA A 151 -5.93 -12.84 -1.96
C ALA A 151 -4.70 -13.08 -2.84
N GLN A 152 -4.72 -14.15 -3.66
CA GLN A 152 -3.67 -14.45 -4.65
C GLN A 152 -3.60 -13.36 -5.74
N HIS A 153 -4.72 -12.92 -6.27
CA HIS A 153 -4.75 -11.86 -7.25
C HIS A 153 -4.12 -10.56 -6.71
N ILE A 154 -4.42 -10.19 -5.47
CA ILE A 154 -3.95 -8.93 -4.89
C ILE A 154 -2.50 -9.01 -4.41
N ALA A 155 -2.06 -10.11 -3.80
CA ALA A 155 -0.74 -10.16 -3.15
C ALA A 155 0.33 -10.97 -3.91
N SER A 156 -0.05 -11.65 -4.99
CA SER A 156 0.88 -12.45 -5.81
C SER A 156 0.84 -12.04 -7.28
N ARG A 157 -0.30 -12.24 -7.96
CA ARG A 157 -0.43 -11.93 -9.39
C ARG A 157 -0.42 -10.42 -9.66
N GLY A 158 -1.09 -9.63 -8.84
CA GLY A 158 -1.19 -8.17 -9.00
C GLY A 158 0.17 -7.47 -9.01
N PRO A 159 1.04 -7.66 -7.99
CA PRO A 159 2.36 -7.04 -7.99
C PRO A 159 3.23 -7.47 -9.19
N PHE A 160 3.12 -8.71 -9.65
CA PHE A 160 3.79 -9.18 -10.86
C PHE A 160 3.32 -8.41 -12.11
N LEU A 161 2.00 -8.25 -12.29
CA LEU A 161 1.46 -7.51 -13.44
C LEU A 161 1.80 -6.03 -13.39
N VAL A 162 1.74 -5.42 -12.21
CA VAL A 162 2.13 -4.00 -12.02
C VAL A 162 3.62 -3.80 -12.30
N ALA A 163 4.49 -4.73 -11.89
CA ALA A 163 5.91 -4.70 -12.19
C ALA A 163 6.16 -4.68 -13.72
N LYS A 164 5.43 -5.50 -14.48
CA LYS A 164 5.50 -5.51 -15.95
C LYS A 164 5.12 -4.18 -16.59
N GLU A 165 4.22 -3.41 -15.97
CA GLU A 165 3.78 -2.11 -16.48
C GLU A 165 4.82 -0.98 -16.25
N VAL A 166 5.62 -1.05 -15.20
CA VAL A 166 6.48 0.08 -14.82
C VAL A 166 7.98 -0.16 -14.98
N LEU A 167 8.45 -1.38 -14.72
CA LEU A 167 9.89 -1.68 -14.73
C LEU A 167 10.58 -1.49 -16.09
N PRO A 168 9.97 -1.78 -17.25
CA PRO A 168 10.62 -1.54 -18.53
C PRO A 168 11.03 -0.08 -18.74
N ALA A 169 10.15 0.88 -18.40
CA ALA A 169 10.44 2.30 -18.52
C ALA A 169 11.48 2.78 -17.50
N MET A 170 11.41 2.28 -16.25
CA MET A 170 12.43 2.57 -15.23
C MET A 170 13.80 2.07 -15.66
N ARG A 171 13.89 0.83 -16.17
CA ARG A 171 15.13 0.25 -16.71
C ARG A 171 15.68 1.07 -17.87
N GLN A 172 14.82 1.45 -18.82
CA GLN A 172 15.25 2.27 -19.98
C GLN A 172 15.80 3.63 -19.56
N ARG A 173 15.20 4.25 -18.54
CA ARG A 173 15.63 5.53 -17.96
C ARG A 173 16.90 5.40 -17.12
N GLY A 174 17.23 4.20 -16.65
CA GLY A 174 18.35 3.95 -15.74
C GLY A 174 18.11 4.43 -14.31
N GLU A 175 16.85 4.66 -13.93
CA GLU A 175 16.47 5.11 -12.59
C GLU A 175 15.01 4.77 -12.28
N GLY A 176 14.72 4.54 -11.00
CA GLY A 176 13.37 4.30 -10.49
C GLY A 176 13.39 3.63 -9.13
N SER A 177 12.24 3.63 -8.47
CA SER A 177 12.05 2.92 -7.20
C SER A 177 10.78 2.10 -7.22
N PHE A 178 10.87 0.83 -6.86
CA PHE A 178 9.71 -0.07 -6.73
C PHE A 178 9.71 -0.70 -5.34
N PHE A 179 8.79 -0.26 -4.47
CA PHE A 179 8.75 -0.69 -3.08
C PHE A 179 7.47 -1.44 -2.76
N PHE A 180 7.62 -2.53 -2.03
CA PHE A 180 6.52 -3.36 -1.55
C PHE A 180 6.24 -3.06 -0.08
N SER A 181 4.99 -2.74 0.25
CA SER A 181 4.49 -2.68 1.61
C SER A 181 4.00 -4.08 2.01
N ASN A 182 4.74 -4.74 2.85
CA ASN A 182 4.49 -6.10 3.27
C ASN A 182 4.28 -6.19 4.79
N ASN A 183 4.00 -7.36 5.31
CA ASN A 183 3.85 -7.59 6.73
C ASN A 183 4.66 -8.81 7.20
N SER A 184 4.68 -9.08 8.50
CA SER A 184 5.45 -10.19 9.07
C SER A 184 5.03 -11.58 8.60
N SER A 185 3.83 -11.74 8.01
CA SER A 185 3.42 -13.00 7.38
C SER A 185 4.23 -13.33 6.13
N SER A 186 4.93 -12.35 5.54
CA SER A 186 5.85 -12.58 4.42
C SER A 186 7.18 -13.22 4.84
N LEU A 187 7.52 -13.17 6.12
CA LEU A 187 8.78 -13.72 6.64
C LEU A 187 8.69 -15.22 6.86
N ARG A 188 7.53 -15.69 7.30
CA ARG A 188 7.26 -17.11 7.54
C ARG A 188 5.77 -17.39 7.64
N GLY A 189 5.34 -18.59 7.27
CA GLY A 189 3.97 -19.08 7.39
C GLY A 189 3.58 -19.30 8.85
N ARG A 190 3.26 -18.24 9.58
CA ARG A 190 2.83 -18.33 10.97
C ARG A 190 1.49 -17.66 11.16
N LYS A 191 0.49 -18.45 11.53
CA LYS A 191 -0.82 -17.94 11.94
C LYS A 191 -0.74 -17.43 13.37
N ARG A 192 -0.80 -16.12 13.58
CA ARG A 192 -0.81 -15.48 14.90
C ARG A 192 -2.15 -14.89 15.28
N MET A 193 -2.96 -14.53 14.28
CA MET A 193 -4.22 -13.79 14.45
C MET A 193 -5.25 -14.28 13.45
N THR A 194 -6.49 -13.96 13.73
CA THR A 194 -7.65 -14.12 12.86
C THR A 194 -7.39 -13.47 11.46
N GLY A 195 -7.78 -14.13 10.37
CA GLY A 195 -7.59 -13.64 8.99
C GLY A 195 -6.21 -13.85 8.37
N GLN A 196 -5.24 -14.33 9.12
CA GLN A 196 -3.88 -14.50 8.59
C GLN A 196 -3.73 -15.63 7.58
N SER A 197 -4.68 -16.57 7.51
CA SER A 197 -4.65 -17.63 6.50
C SER A 197 -4.68 -17.11 5.06
N LEU A 198 -5.25 -15.91 4.86
CA LEU A 198 -5.30 -15.24 3.55
C LEU A 198 -4.06 -14.37 3.27
N TYR A 199 -3.11 -14.30 4.20
CA TYR A 199 -1.91 -13.48 4.01
C TYR A 199 -0.70 -14.23 3.51
N TYR A 200 -0.74 -15.55 3.45
CA TYR A 200 0.43 -16.29 2.98
C TYR A 200 0.85 -15.96 1.52
N PRO A 201 -0.03 -15.47 0.60
CA PRO A 201 0.42 -14.98 -0.70
C PRO A 201 1.44 -13.83 -0.62
N ARG A 202 1.56 -13.16 0.51
CA ARG A 202 2.58 -12.12 0.74
C ARG A 202 4.02 -12.66 0.78
N VAL A 203 4.20 -13.94 1.03
CA VAL A 203 5.49 -14.63 0.85
C VAL A 203 5.91 -14.55 -0.62
N MET A 204 4.97 -14.76 -1.55
CA MET A 204 5.21 -14.64 -2.99
C MET A 204 5.62 -13.20 -3.37
N MET A 205 4.99 -12.19 -2.76
CA MET A 205 5.35 -10.79 -3.00
C MET A 205 6.77 -10.48 -2.51
N ARG A 206 7.21 -11.04 -1.36
CA ARG A 206 8.60 -10.91 -0.89
C ARG A 206 9.58 -11.58 -1.84
N THR A 207 9.26 -12.79 -2.30
CA THR A 207 10.09 -13.51 -3.28
C THR A 207 10.19 -12.73 -4.60
N LEU A 208 9.07 -12.16 -5.08
CA LEU A 208 9.09 -11.29 -6.26
C LEU A 208 10.02 -10.09 -6.06
N ALA A 209 9.98 -9.43 -4.90
CA ALA A 209 10.88 -8.32 -4.62
C ALA A 209 12.37 -8.72 -4.70
N GLN A 210 12.73 -9.90 -4.21
CA GLN A 210 14.09 -10.44 -4.30
C GLN A 210 14.51 -10.68 -5.76
N VAL A 211 13.66 -11.34 -6.55
CA VAL A 211 13.92 -11.57 -7.99
C VAL A 211 14.08 -10.23 -8.73
N LEU A 212 13.18 -9.28 -8.50
CA LEU A 212 13.26 -7.96 -9.14
C LEU A 212 14.51 -7.17 -8.70
N THR A 213 14.97 -7.35 -7.47
CA THR A 213 16.24 -6.77 -7.00
C THR A 213 17.41 -7.29 -7.83
N GLU A 214 17.49 -8.61 -8.01
CA GLU A 214 18.56 -9.22 -8.80
C GLU A 214 18.51 -8.79 -10.29
N GLU A 215 17.32 -8.69 -10.86
CA GLU A 215 17.15 -8.38 -12.28
C GLU A 215 17.32 -6.88 -12.61
N TYR A 216 17.02 -5.96 -11.68
CA TYR A 216 16.88 -4.54 -12.01
C TYR A 216 17.84 -3.59 -11.29
N SER A 217 18.53 -4.02 -10.22
CA SER A 217 19.44 -3.13 -9.47
C SER A 217 20.58 -2.62 -10.34
N GLU A 218 21.23 -3.48 -11.14
CA GLU A 218 22.29 -3.08 -12.04
C GLU A 218 21.83 -2.09 -13.14
N HIS A 219 20.51 -2.03 -13.37
CA HIS A 219 19.90 -1.08 -14.31
C HIS A 219 19.44 0.21 -13.61
N GLY A 220 19.86 0.46 -12.38
CA GLY A 220 19.56 1.69 -11.64
C GLY A 220 18.16 1.75 -11.04
N VAL A 221 17.45 0.62 -10.92
CA VAL A 221 16.13 0.55 -10.29
C VAL A 221 16.25 0.01 -8.88
N HIS A 222 15.89 0.81 -7.89
CA HIS A 222 15.89 0.39 -6.49
C HIS A 222 14.61 -0.38 -6.14
N VAL A 223 14.74 -1.66 -5.87
CA VAL A 223 13.64 -2.51 -5.40
C VAL A 223 13.83 -2.83 -3.93
N ALA A 224 12.78 -2.66 -3.11
CA ALA A 224 12.82 -3.01 -1.70
C ALA A 224 11.48 -3.59 -1.19
N ASN A 225 11.59 -4.55 -0.27
CA ASN A 225 10.49 -5.11 0.50
C ASN A 225 10.49 -4.53 1.92
N VAL A 226 9.43 -3.81 2.29
CA VAL A 226 9.27 -3.23 3.62
C VAL A 226 8.31 -4.09 4.44
N VAL A 227 8.84 -4.75 5.44
CA VAL A 227 8.08 -5.60 6.37
C VAL A 227 7.58 -4.75 7.54
N ILE A 228 6.29 -4.51 7.61
CA ILE A 228 5.65 -3.77 8.69
C ILE A 228 5.15 -4.79 9.72
N ASP A 229 5.87 -4.89 10.83
CA ASP A 229 5.70 -5.93 11.84
C ASP A 229 5.14 -5.36 13.15
N GLY A 230 3.91 -4.89 13.11
CA GLY A 230 3.21 -4.36 14.29
C GLY A 230 1.77 -3.94 13.99
N LEU A 231 1.11 -3.41 15.01
CA LEU A 231 -0.24 -2.85 14.89
C LEU A 231 -0.14 -1.44 14.33
N ILE A 232 -0.76 -1.21 13.16
CA ILE A 232 -0.74 0.11 12.53
C ILE A 232 -1.84 0.96 13.15
N ASP A 233 -1.52 2.21 13.47
CA ASP A 233 -2.47 3.17 13.99
C ASP A 233 -3.64 3.38 13.02
N SER A 234 -4.84 3.13 13.53
CA SER A 234 -6.09 3.22 12.76
C SER A 234 -7.30 3.19 13.72
N PRO A 235 -8.48 3.62 13.28
CA PRO A 235 -9.69 3.47 14.08
C PRO A 235 -9.92 2.05 14.60
N GLY A 236 -9.69 1.03 13.76
CA GLY A 236 -9.82 -0.36 14.18
C GLY A 236 -8.80 -0.78 15.24
N THR A 237 -7.59 -0.27 15.17
CA THR A 237 -6.56 -0.54 16.19
C THR A 237 -6.94 0.08 17.53
N HIS A 238 -7.45 1.30 17.55
CA HIS A 238 -7.96 1.95 18.76
C HIS A 238 -9.13 1.22 19.40
N ALA A 239 -9.92 0.48 18.62
CA ALA A 239 -10.99 -0.34 19.16
C ALA A 239 -10.49 -1.60 19.90
N LEU A 240 -9.24 -2.01 19.70
CA LEU A 240 -8.67 -3.20 20.34
C LEU A 240 -8.24 -2.91 21.78
N PRO A 241 -8.68 -3.71 22.79
CA PRO A 241 -8.27 -3.52 24.17
C PRO A 241 -6.74 -3.50 24.35
N ARG A 242 -6.03 -4.38 23.63
CA ARG A 242 -4.56 -4.47 23.68
C ARG A 242 -3.88 -3.16 23.25
N ALA A 243 -4.38 -2.50 22.22
CA ALA A 243 -3.78 -1.24 21.75
C ALA A 243 -4.03 -0.09 22.73
N ARG A 244 -5.17 -0.10 23.44
CA ARG A 244 -5.50 0.91 24.48
C ARG A 244 -4.64 0.72 25.74
N GLN A 245 -4.37 -0.54 26.10
CA GLN A 245 -3.55 -0.86 27.29
C GLN A 245 -2.05 -0.68 27.05
N SER A 246 -1.62 -0.78 25.79
CA SER A 246 -0.21 -0.75 25.39
C SER A 246 -0.04 0.07 24.10
N PRO A 247 -0.18 1.41 24.17
CA PRO A 247 -0.08 2.28 23.00
C PRO A 247 1.30 2.22 22.33
N GLU A 248 2.35 1.83 23.06
CA GLU A 248 3.69 1.62 22.53
C GLU A 248 3.81 0.47 21.53
N LEU A 249 2.78 -0.37 21.40
CA LEU A 249 2.70 -1.42 20.37
C LEU A 249 2.22 -0.89 19.01
N VAL A 250 1.74 0.36 18.97
CA VAL A 250 1.07 0.94 17.80
C VAL A 250 2.06 1.71 16.95
N MET A 251 2.09 1.40 15.66
CA MET A 251 2.97 2.02 14.67
C MET A 251 2.29 3.20 13.99
N ASN A 252 2.96 4.35 13.99
CA ASN A 252 2.48 5.54 13.31
C ASN A 252 2.64 5.41 11.79
N PRO A 253 1.57 5.48 10.98
CA PRO A 253 1.64 5.36 9.52
C PRO A 253 2.47 6.48 8.85
N VAL A 254 2.55 7.66 9.46
CA VAL A 254 3.41 8.76 8.95
C VAL A 254 4.88 8.38 9.05
N LYS A 255 5.30 7.75 10.17
CA LYS A 255 6.69 7.28 10.33
C LYS A 255 7.03 6.10 9.41
N ILE A 256 6.04 5.26 9.11
CA ILE A 256 6.19 4.23 8.08
C ILE A 256 6.40 4.89 6.70
N ALA A 257 5.62 5.91 6.36
CA ALA A 257 5.77 6.64 5.09
C ALA A 257 7.12 7.35 4.96
N GLU A 258 7.66 7.90 6.06
CA GLU A 258 9.01 8.47 6.09
C GLU A 258 10.08 7.42 5.75
N ALA A 259 9.91 6.18 6.23
CA ALA A 259 10.83 5.08 5.90
C ALA A 259 10.81 4.73 4.40
N PHE A 260 9.63 4.74 3.75
CA PHE A 260 9.55 4.57 2.30
C PHE A 260 10.23 5.69 1.54
N TYR A 261 10.07 6.93 1.98
CA TYR A 261 10.76 8.06 1.35
C TYR A 261 12.27 8.01 1.57
N TYR A 262 12.71 7.62 2.76
CA TYR A 262 14.13 7.38 3.04
C TYR A 262 14.74 6.35 2.08
N LEU A 263 14.07 5.22 1.83
CA LEU A 263 14.54 4.24 0.85
C LEU A 263 14.68 4.85 -0.55
N HIS A 264 13.71 5.67 -0.97
CA HIS A 264 13.78 6.32 -2.27
C HIS A 264 14.98 7.26 -2.42
N THR A 265 15.39 7.92 -1.34
CA THR A 265 16.48 8.91 -1.35
C THR A 265 17.86 8.33 -1.05
N GLN A 266 17.98 7.01 -0.87
CA GLN A 266 19.27 6.38 -0.60
C GLN A 266 20.24 6.53 -1.78
N ASP A 267 21.51 6.73 -1.44
CA ASP A 267 22.58 6.71 -2.42
C ASP A 267 22.71 5.35 -3.09
N ARG A 268 22.98 5.35 -4.38
CA ARG A 268 23.08 4.12 -5.21
C ARG A 268 24.18 3.16 -4.73
N SER A 269 25.17 3.65 -4.03
CA SER A 269 26.23 2.81 -3.46
C SER A 269 25.81 2.00 -2.22
N CYS A 270 24.61 2.30 -1.66
CA CYS A 270 24.16 1.67 -0.42
C CYS A 270 22.63 1.56 -0.35
N TRP A 271 22.05 0.67 -1.15
CA TRP A 271 20.61 0.43 -1.16
C TRP A 271 20.18 -0.63 -0.14
N THR A 272 19.07 -0.38 0.53
CA THR A 272 18.39 -1.34 1.39
C THR A 272 17.33 -2.09 0.59
N HIS A 273 17.45 -3.40 0.47
CA HIS A 273 16.52 -4.23 -0.28
C HIS A 273 15.45 -4.92 0.57
N GLU A 274 15.71 -5.06 1.86
CA GLU A 274 14.70 -5.49 2.83
C GLU A 274 14.81 -4.67 4.12
N LEU A 275 13.70 -4.06 4.53
CA LEU A 275 13.60 -3.26 5.75
C LEU A 275 12.47 -3.79 6.62
N GLN A 276 12.75 -4.13 7.87
CA GLN A 276 11.73 -4.49 8.85
C GLN A 276 11.51 -3.35 9.84
N LEU A 277 10.27 -2.91 9.96
CA LEU A 277 9.82 -1.90 10.91
C LEU A 277 9.02 -2.59 12.02
N THR A 278 9.47 -2.45 13.27
CA THR A 278 8.85 -3.07 14.43
C THR A 278 8.79 -2.06 15.57
N PRO A 279 7.72 -1.99 16.36
CA PRO A 279 7.70 -1.17 17.58
C PRO A 279 8.83 -1.58 18.53
N TYR A 280 9.47 -0.61 19.17
CA TYR A 280 10.59 -0.88 20.10
C TYR A 280 10.21 -1.81 21.25
N SER A 281 8.92 -1.85 21.62
CA SER A 281 8.36 -2.65 22.71
C SER A 281 8.06 -4.11 22.33
N THR A 282 8.25 -4.49 21.05
CA THR A 282 7.98 -5.85 20.56
C THR A 282 9.23 -6.52 20.01
N LYS A 283 9.25 -7.85 20.07
CA LYS A 283 10.31 -8.62 19.39
C LYS A 283 9.97 -8.75 17.90
N PRO A 284 10.94 -8.49 17.01
CA PRO A 284 10.76 -8.71 15.59
C PRO A 284 10.34 -10.14 15.26
N SER A 285 9.52 -10.29 14.22
CA SER A 285 9.07 -11.59 13.71
C SER A 285 10.06 -12.09 12.67
N TYR A 286 11.02 -12.90 13.07
CA TYR A 286 11.95 -13.58 12.15
C TYR A 286 11.44 -14.95 11.75
#